data_5f363aff879ebaad019b726e63aa28d3
#
_entry.id   5f363aff879ebaad019b726e63aa28d3
#
_cell.length_a   1.000
_cell.length_b   1.000
_cell.length_c   1.000
_cell.angle_alpha   90.00
_cell.angle_beta   90.00
_cell.angle_gamma   90.00
#
_symmetry.space_group_name_H-M   'P 1'
#
loop_
_entity.id
_entity.type
_entity.pdbx_description
1 polymer ?
#
loop_
_entity_poly.entity_id
_entity_poly.type
_entity_poly.pdbx_seq_one_letter_code
_entity_poly.pdbx_strand_id
1 'polypeptide(L)'
;MMAITVKYVAVGKWKTNAYLVEINGESIIIDPGDEFDLLDKTFQSNQYTYKCILNTHGHFDHVGAVEAFKNKYKIPFYLHGKEKSILRQSNIMRKFAGIDGFIQIPEIDFHLEEFDSIKIGGKQINILHTPGHTPGSVTFKIDKMLFSGDLFFRDQLGHTDLP
;
A
#
# COMPACT_ATOMS: atom_id res chain seq x y z
N MET A 1 -8.39 12.59 22.96
CA MET A 1 -7.38 12.48 21.87
C MET A 1 -7.94 11.52 20.82
N MET A 2 -7.84 11.85 19.53
CA MET A 2 -8.22 10.91 18.45
C MET A 2 -7.24 9.75 18.46
N ALA A 3 -7.73 8.53 18.70
CA ALA A 3 -6.90 7.34 18.75
C ALA A 3 -6.56 6.89 17.33
N ILE A 4 -5.28 6.61 17.06
CA ILE A 4 -4.81 5.95 15.85
C ILE A 4 -4.28 4.58 16.28
N THR A 5 -4.77 3.54 15.66
CA THR A 5 -4.27 2.18 15.84
C THR A 5 -3.64 1.69 14.54
N VAL A 6 -2.47 1.09 14.64
CA VAL A 6 -1.76 0.50 13.49
C VAL A 6 -1.56 -0.98 13.76
N LYS A 7 -2.03 -1.82 12.86
CA LYS A 7 -1.66 -3.24 12.76
C LYS A 7 -0.79 -3.42 11.52
N TYR A 8 0.14 -4.35 11.58
CA TYR A 8 0.92 -4.72 10.39
C TYR A 8 1.15 -6.22 10.33
N VAL A 9 1.34 -6.71 9.14
CA VAL A 9 1.67 -8.11 8.83
C VAL A 9 2.71 -8.12 7.74
N ALA A 10 3.79 -8.86 7.95
CA ALA A 10 4.80 -9.10 6.92
C ALA A 10 4.34 -10.25 6.01
N VAL A 11 4.15 -9.98 4.73
CA VAL A 11 3.58 -10.91 3.75
C VAL A 11 4.53 -11.20 2.59
N GLY A 12 4.25 -12.30 1.91
CA GLY A 12 4.97 -12.72 0.71
C GLY A 12 6.41 -13.17 0.97
N LYS A 13 7.11 -13.43 -0.13
CA LYS A 13 8.49 -13.95 -0.13
C LYS A 13 9.47 -12.97 0.53
N TRP A 14 9.28 -11.68 0.33
CA TRP A 14 10.20 -10.63 0.82
C TRP A 14 9.78 -10.01 2.13
N LYS A 15 8.69 -10.53 2.76
CA LYS A 15 8.20 -10.06 4.05
C LYS A 15 7.85 -8.58 4.05
N THR A 16 7.25 -8.14 2.96
CA THR A 16 6.77 -6.78 2.80
C THR A 16 5.70 -6.47 3.85
N ASN A 17 5.82 -5.34 4.52
CA ASN A 17 4.87 -4.94 5.56
C ASN A 17 3.59 -4.38 4.92
N ALA A 18 2.47 -5.06 5.15
CA ALA A 18 1.14 -4.55 4.90
C ALA A 18 0.56 -3.95 6.18
N TYR A 19 -0.06 -2.78 6.11
CA TYR A 19 -0.59 -2.08 7.28
C TYR A 19 -2.10 -1.89 7.22
N LEU A 20 -2.75 -2.04 8.37
CA LEU A 20 -4.07 -1.48 8.63
C LEU A 20 -3.91 -0.29 9.58
N VAL A 21 -4.35 0.88 9.15
CA VAL A 21 -4.36 2.08 9.99
C VAL A 21 -5.81 2.46 10.27
N GLU A 22 -6.19 2.43 11.53
CA GLU A 22 -7.50 2.82 12.02
C GLU A 22 -7.44 4.20 12.66
N ILE A 23 -8.42 5.03 12.32
CA ILE A 23 -8.55 6.40 12.82
C ILE A 23 -10.05 6.64 13.10
N ASN A 24 -10.43 6.70 14.37
CA ASN A 24 -11.82 7.00 14.79
C ASN A 24 -12.90 6.16 14.09
N GLY A 25 -12.69 4.83 13.97
CA GLY A 25 -13.63 3.91 13.34
C GLY A 25 -13.61 3.88 11.81
N GLU A 26 -12.81 4.71 11.16
CA GLU A 26 -12.47 4.61 9.74
C GLU A 26 -11.09 3.99 9.59
N SER A 27 -10.86 3.21 8.52
CA SER A 27 -9.58 2.55 8.31
C SER A 27 -9.12 2.62 6.86
N ILE A 28 -7.81 2.56 6.70
CA ILE A 28 -7.13 2.41 5.41
C ILE A 28 -6.20 1.21 5.45
N ILE A 29 -5.99 0.62 4.30
CA ILE A 29 -4.98 -0.43 4.09
C ILE A 29 -3.83 0.20 3.31
N ILE A 30 -2.59 -0.03 3.78
CA ILE A 30 -1.38 0.45 3.09
C ILE A 30 -0.57 -0.76 2.66
N ASP A 31 -0.18 -0.80 1.39
CA ASP A 31 0.68 -1.81 0.76
C ASP A 31 0.24 -3.27 1.03
N PRO A 32 -0.99 -3.69 0.69
CA PRO A 32 -1.41 -5.08 0.82
C PRO A 32 -0.73 -5.95 -0.25
N GLY A 33 0.47 -6.41 0.05
CA GLY A 33 1.39 -6.97 -0.94
C GLY A 33 1.09 -8.39 -1.40
N ASP A 34 0.64 -9.26 -0.50
CA ASP A 34 0.38 -10.67 -0.82
C ASP A 34 -0.54 -11.29 0.25
N GLU A 35 -0.79 -12.61 0.19
CA GLU A 35 -1.46 -13.40 1.22
C GLU A 35 -2.79 -12.78 1.69
N PHE A 36 -3.68 -12.45 0.75
CA PHE A 36 -4.97 -11.81 1.00
C PHE A 36 -5.73 -12.42 2.18
N ASP A 37 -5.87 -13.75 2.24
CA ASP A 37 -6.64 -14.44 3.30
C ASP A 37 -6.03 -14.21 4.69
N LEU A 38 -4.71 -14.17 4.80
CA LEU A 38 -4.00 -13.87 6.04
C LEU A 38 -4.25 -12.42 6.46
N LEU A 39 -4.07 -11.48 5.52
CA LEU A 39 -4.32 -10.06 5.75
C LEU A 39 -5.76 -9.81 6.13
N ASP A 40 -6.69 -10.36 5.37
CA ASP A 40 -8.12 -10.20 5.59
C ASP A 40 -8.53 -10.68 6.98
N LYS A 41 -8.10 -11.89 7.37
CA LYS A 41 -8.37 -12.43 8.71
C LYS A 41 -7.76 -11.58 9.82
N THR A 42 -6.54 -11.06 9.62
CA THR A 42 -5.82 -10.27 10.65
C THR A 42 -6.39 -8.86 10.77
N PHE A 43 -6.80 -8.28 9.66
CA PHE A 43 -7.34 -6.93 9.59
C PHE A 43 -8.85 -6.87 9.85
N GLN A 44 -9.52 -8.03 9.85
CA GLN A 44 -10.96 -8.09 10.11
C GLN A 44 -11.31 -7.46 11.45
N SER A 45 -12.29 -6.56 11.43
CA SER A 45 -12.89 -6.00 12.62
C SER A 45 -14.29 -5.49 12.29
N ASN A 46 -15.25 -5.78 13.15
CA ASN A 46 -16.61 -5.22 13.07
C ASN A 46 -16.65 -3.73 13.52
N GLN A 47 -15.51 -3.16 13.86
CA GLN A 47 -15.40 -1.82 14.44
C GLN A 47 -14.93 -0.77 13.44
N TYR A 48 -14.44 -1.18 12.24
CA TYR A 48 -13.91 -0.25 11.25
C TYR A 48 -14.72 -0.20 9.97
N THR A 49 -14.79 0.98 9.38
CA THR A 49 -15.22 1.15 8.00
C THR A 49 -13.99 1.35 7.13
N TYR A 50 -13.70 0.38 6.26
CA TYR A 50 -12.64 0.53 5.28
C TYR A 50 -12.97 1.63 4.29
N LYS A 51 -12.04 2.56 4.07
CA LYS A 51 -12.23 3.74 3.22
C LYS A 51 -11.49 3.63 1.89
N CYS A 52 -10.26 3.16 1.90
CA CYS A 52 -9.45 3.04 0.70
C CYS A 52 -8.21 2.17 0.92
N ILE A 53 -7.54 1.86 -0.17
CA ILE A 53 -6.21 1.27 -0.22
C ILE A 53 -5.25 2.35 -0.73
N LEU A 54 -4.16 2.55 -0.02
CA LEU A 54 -3.08 3.47 -0.38
C LEU A 54 -1.81 2.67 -0.62
N ASN A 55 -1.18 2.82 -1.78
CA ASN A 55 0.12 2.17 -2.01
C ASN A 55 1.24 3.17 -2.14
N THR A 56 2.35 2.86 -1.49
CA THR A 56 3.57 3.67 -1.55
C THR A 56 4.19 3.66 -2.94
N HIS A 57 4.14 2.51 -3.64
CA HIS A 57 4.60 2.34 -5.01
C HIS A 57 3.99 1.09 -5.67
N GLY A 58 4.33 0.81 -6.91
CA GLY A 58 3.65 -0.17 -7.77
C GLY A 58 4.32 -1.54 -7.88
N HIS A 59 5.33 -1.88 -7.08
CA HIS A 59 5.96 -3.21 -7.16
C HIS A 59 4.99 -4.31 -6.70
N PHE A 60 5.15 -5.48 -7.31
CA PHE A 60 4.22 -6.61 -7.15
C PHE A 60 4.05 -7.09 -5.71
N ASP A 61 5.08 -6.97 -4.89
CA ASP A 61 5.06 -7.36 -3.47
C ASP A 61 4.39 -6.33 -2.56
N HIS A 62 3.99 -5.17 -3.08
CA HIS A 62 3.17 -4.16 -2.42
C HIS A 62 1.72 -4.14 -2.93
N VAL A 63 1.44 -4.74 -4.10
CA VAL A 63 0.11 -4.62 -4.74
C VAL A 63 -0.65 -5.94 -4.88
N GLY A 64 -0.04 -7.07 -4.53
CA GLY A 64 -0.56 -8.39 -4.85
C GLY A 64 -1.95 -8.72 -4.32
N ALA A 65 -2.36 -8.19 -3.18
CA ALA A 65 -3.68 -8.40 -2.61
C ALA A 65 -4.66 -7.22 -2.84
N VAL A 66 -4.23 -6.14 -3.51
CA VAL A 66 -5.06 -4.92 -3.73
C VAL A 66 -6.39 -5.26 -4.38
N GLU A 67 -6.39 -6.00 -5.49
CA GLU A 67 -7.61 -6.30 -6.23
C GLU A 67 -8.61 -7.13 -5.40
N ALA A 68 -8.10 -8.06 -4.58
CA ALA A 68 -8.94 -8.86 -3.69
C ALA A 68 -9.62 -7.99 -2.62
N PHE A 69 -8.90 -7.03 -2.02
CA PHE A 69 -9.47 -6.06 -1.08
C PHE A 69 -10.47 -5.13 -1.76
N LYS A 70 -10.17 -4.60 -2.94
CA LYS A 70 -11.10 -3.80 -3.75
C LYS A 70 -12.42 -4.54 -3.96
N ASN A 71 -12.33 -5.78 -4.42
CA ASN A 71 -13.50 -6.60 -4.72
C ASN A 71 -14.33 -6.95 -3.48
N LYS A 72 -13.67 -7.28 -2.36
CA LYS A 72 -14.37 -7.66 -1.14
C LYS A 72 -15.04 -6.47 -0.45
N TYR A 73 -14.30 -5.37 -0.28
CA TYR A 73 -14.77 -4.24 0.54
C TYR A 73 -15.34 -3.08 -0.27
N LYS A 74 -15.29 -3.15 -1.60
CA LYS A 74 -15.78 -2.10 -2.51
C LYS A 74 -15.17 -0.73 -2.22
N ILE A 75 -13.85 -0.72 -1.98
CA ILE A 75 -13.07 0.46 -1.66
C ILE A 75 -12.12 0.85 -2.80
N PRO A 76 -11.87 2.14 -3.00
CA PRO A 76 -10.98 2.62 -4.06
C PRO A 76 -9.50 2.39 -3.74
N PHE A 77 -8.71 2.27 -4.80
CA PHE A 77 -7.27 2.12 -4.79
C PHE A 77 -6.57 3.39 -5.29
N TYR A 78 -5.65 3.88 -4.49
CA TYR A 78 -4.82 5.05 -4.78
C TYR A 78 -3.37 4.64 -5.03
N LEU A 79 -2.82 5.09 -6.14
CA LEU A 79 -1.41 4.92 -6.51
C LEU A 79 -0.95 6.12 -7.32
N HIS A 80 0.32 6.49 -7.24
CA HIS A 80 0.88 7.56 -8.07
C HIS A 80 0.88 7.15 -9.55
N GLY A 81 0.46 8.04 -10.46
CA GLY A 81 0.30 7.72 -11.88
C GLY A 81 1.57 7.26 -12.58
N LYS A 82 2.75 7.72 -12.13
CA LYS A 82 4.04 7.25 -12.63
C LYS A 82 4.31 5.76 -12.38
N GLU A 83 3.59 5.13 -11.46
CA GLU A 83 3.70 3.71 -11.13
C GLU A 83 2.95 2.78 -12.11
N LYS A 84 2.15 3.32 -13.00
CA LYS A 84 1.29 2.55 -13.91
C LYS A 84 2.07 1.53 -14.76
N SER A 85 3.28 1.87 -15.19
CA SER A 85 4.14 0.95 -15.97
C SER A 85 4.63 -0.20 -15.10
N ILE A 86 5.13 0.10 -13.89
CA ILE A 86 5.63 -0.88 -12.92
C ILE A 86 4.49 -1.83 -12.52
N LEU A 87 3.32 -1.29 -12.18
CA LEU A 87 2.13 -2.06 -11.84
C LEU A 87 1.76 -3.06 -12.94
N ARG A 88 1.75 -2.64 -14.21
CA ARG A 88 1.45 -3.52 -15.35
C ARG A 88 2.46 -4.64 -15.55
N GLN A 89 3.70 -4.43 -15.12
CA GLN A 89 4.79 -5.42 -15.23
C GLN A 89 4.86 -6.38 -14.04
N SER A 90 4.01 -6.21 -13.02
CA SER A 90 4.03 -6.98 -11.77
C SER A 90 4.13 -8.49 -11.99
N ASN A 91 3.34 -9.07 -12.92
CA ASN A 91 3.38 -10.51 -13.16
C ASN A 91 4.68 -10.98 -13.82
N ILE A 92 5.30 -10.14 -14.66
CA ILE A 92 6.60 -10.42 -15.26
C ILE A 92 7.68 -10.39 -14.18
N MET A 93 7.65 -9.37 -13.32
CA MET A 93 8.60 -9.23 -12.21
C MET A 93 8.47 -10.38 -11.20
N ARG A 94 7.24 -10.80 -10.87
CA ARG A 94 7.00 -12.00 -10.04
C ARG A 94 7.69 -13.24 -10.61
N LYS A 95 7.57 -13.47 -11.90
CA LYS A 95 8.19 -14.60 -12.56
C LYS A 95 9.72 -14.54 -12.47
N PHE A 96 10.33 -13.38 -12.71
CA PHE A 96 11.78 -13.19 -12.54
C PHE A 96 12.22 -13.38 -11.08
N ALA A 97 11.40 -13.00 -10.13
CA ALA A 97 11.64 -13.23 -8.70
C ALA A 97 11.45 -14.70 -8.29
N GLY A 98 11.08 -15.61 -9.20
CA GLY A 98 10.83 -17.02 -8.88
C GLY A 98 9.61 -17.19 -7.98
N ILE A 99 8.56 -16.41 -8.20
CA ILE A 99 7.28 -16.49 -7.48
C ILE A 99 6.23 -17.00 -8.46
N ASP A 100 5.66 -18.16 -8.13
CA ASP A 100 4.64 -18.79 -8.94
C ASP A 100 3.29 -18.07 -8.83
N GLY A 101 2.45 -18.32 -9.84
CA GLY A 101 1.10 -17.74 -9.91
C GLY A 101 1.10 -16.30 -10.44
N PHE A 102 -0.14 -15.80 -10.64
CA PHE A 102 -0.39 -14.46 -11.16
C PHE A 102 -1.23 -13.69 -10.16
N ILE A 103 -0.99 -12.40 -10.05
CA ILE A 103 -1.89 -11.47 -9.39
C ILE A 103 -2.81 -10.84 -10.43
N GLN A 104 -4.03 -10.53 -10.04
CA GLN A 104 -4.90 -9.67 -10.84
C GLN A 104 -4.40 -8.23 -10.69
N ILE A 105 -4.00 -7.62 -11.81
CA ILE A 105 -3.49 -6.25 -11.81
C ILE A 105 -4.66 -5.29 -11.51
N PRO A 106 -4.62 -4.54 -10.39
CA PRO A 106 -5.70 -3.65 -10.04
C PRO A 106 -5.74 -2.42 -10.95
N GLU A 107 -6.94 -1.91 -11.19
CA GLU A 107 -7.12 -0.61 -11.81
C GLU A 107 -6.95 0.49 -10.73
N ILE A 108 -6.19 1.54 -11.08
CA ILE A 108 -5.98 2.70 -10.21
C ILE A 108 -7.24 3.56 -10.28
N ASP A 109 -7.92 3.76 -9.16
CA ASP A 109 -9.13 4.58 -9.09
C ASP A 109 -8.80 6.08 -8.94
N PHE A 110 -7.73 6.40 -8.19
CA PHE A 110 -7.28 7.77 -7.97
C PHE A 110 -5.76 7.89 -8.05
N HIS A 111 -5.29 8.94 -8.69
CA HIS A 111 -3.87 9.24 -8.80
C HIS A 111 -3.39 10.11 -7.64
N LEU A 112 -2.39 9.62 -6.87
CA LEU A 112 -1.93 10.28 -5.63
C LEU A 112 -1.36 11.69 -5.87
N GLU A 113 -0.80 11.97 -7.05
CA GLU A 113 -0.30 13.29 -7.41
C GLU A 113 -1.39 14.38 -7.52
N GLU A 114 -2.65 14.00 -7.53
CA GLU A 114 -3.79 14.93 -7.52
C GLU A 114 -4.14 15.44 -6.11
N PHE A 115 -3.46 14.92 -5.07
CA PHE A 115 -3.78 15.21 -3.67
C PHE A 115 -2.53 15.57 -2.86
N ASP A 116 -2.58 16.65 -2.10
CA ASP A 116 -1.60 16.92 -1.05
C ASP A 116 -1.85 16.07 0.20
N SER A 117 -3.11 15.74 0.44
CA SER A 117 -3.53 14.91 1.57
C SER A 117 -4.92 14.31 1.38
N ILE A 118 -5.20 13.21 2.11
CA ILE A 118 -6.50 12.56 2.19
C ILE A 118 -6.97 12.63 3.65
N LYS A 119 -8.27 12.87 3.88
CA LYS A 119 -8.85 12.96 5.22
C LYS A 119 -9.56 11.66 5.58
N ILE A 120 -9.12 11.00 6.66
CA ILE A 120 -9.68 9.75 7.19
C ILE A 120 -9.92 9.91 8.69
N GLY A 121 -11.11 9.57 9.17
CA GLY A 121 -11.47 9.66 10.58
C GLY A 121 -11.24 11.05 11.19
N GLY A 122 -11.31 12.10 10.39
CA GLY A 122 -11.03 13.47 10.80
C GLY A 122 -9.54 13.85 10.82
N LYS A 123 -8.61 12.91 10.55
CA LYS A 123 -7.17 13.16 10.45
C LYS A 123 -6.74 13.38 9.00
N GLN A 124 -5.71 14.18 8.82
CA GLN A 124 -5.03 14.38 7.55
C GLN A 124 -3.93 13.33 7.37
N ILE A 125 -3.96 12.64 6.23
CA ILE A 125 -2.89 11.77 5.75
C ILE A 125 -2.17 12.57 4.67
N ASN A 126 -1.00 13.11 4.98
CA ASN A 126 -0.23 13.86 3.99
C ASN A 126 0.49 12.90 3.05
N ILE A 127 0.52 13.25 1.77
CA ILE A 127 1.15 12.50 0.69
C ILE A 127 2.42 13.24 0.32
N LEU A 128 3.57 12.61 0.56
CA LEU A 128 4.88 13.16 0.24
C LEU A 128 5.43 12.40 -0.95
N HIS A 129 5.64 13.06 -2.09
CA HIS A 129 6.32 12.46 -3.23
C HIS A 129 7.80 12.28 -2.88
N THR A 130 8.26 11.04 -2.80
CA THR A 130 9.59 10.63 -2.38
C THR A 130 10.20 9.69 -3.41
N PRO A 131 10.44 10.16 -4.66
CA PRO A 131 10.99 9.33 -5.71
C PRO A 131 12.42 8.91 -5.39
N GLY A 132 12.79 7.74 -5.88
CA GLY A 132 14.14 7.16 -5.68
C GLY A 132 14.08 5.67 -5.98
N HIS A 133 13.40 4.89 -5.13
CA HIS A 133 13.18 3.47 -5.36
C HIS A 133 12.35 3.24 -6.64
N THR A 134 11.27 4.00 -6.80
CA THR A 134 10.52 4.13 -8.06
C THR A 134 10.23 5.59 -8.37
N PRO A 135 9.90 5.93 -9.64
CA PRO A 135 9.61 7.31 -10.04
C PRO A 135 8.38 7.93 -9.36
N GLY A 136 7.43 7.11 -8.94
CA GLY A 136 6.19 7.54 -8.29
C GLY A 136 6.11 7.15 -6.83
N SER A 137 7.20 6.72 -6.20
CA SER A 137 7.23 6.42 -4.77
C SER A 137 6.73 7.57 -3.93
N VAL A 138 5.86 7.27 -2.97
CA VAL A 138 5.31 8.24 -2.00
C VAL A 138 5.51 7.75 -0.58
N THR A 139 5.57 8.69 0.35
CA THR A 139 5.52 8.42 1.79
C THR A 139 4.24 9.01 2.36
N PHE A 140 3.45 8.20 3.06
CA PHE A 140 2.29 8.69 3.79
C PHE A 140 2.69 9.11 5.20
N LYS A 141 2.34 10.35 5.57
CA LYS A 141 2.60 10.88 6.91
C LYS A 141 1.28 11.07 7.66
N ILE A 142 1.16 10.41 8.81
CA ILE A 142 0.02 10.50 9.71
C ILE A 142 0.54 10.87 11.10
N ASP A 143 0.29 12.09 11.55
CA ASP A 143 0.89 12.66 12.78
C ASP A 143 2.44 12.51 12.79
N LYS A 144 2.99 11.64 13.64
CA LYS A 144 4.44 11.34 13.74
C LYS A 144 4.86 10.07 13.02
N MET A 145 3.93 9.35 12.40
CA MET A 145 4.19 8.10 11.71
C MET A 145 4.46 8.35 10.23
N LEU A 146 5.39 7.59 9.67
CA LEU A 146 5.72 7.57 8.26
C LEU A 146 5.56 6.15 7.73
N PHE A 147 4.84 6.01 6.63
CA PHE A 147 4.71 4.77 5.87
C PHE A 147 5.41 5.01 4.54
N SER A 148 6.67 4.61 4.47
CA SER A 148 7.60 5.02 3.41
C SER A 148 7.83 3.95 2.33
N GLY A 149 7.20 2.77 2.46
CA GLY A 149 7.51 1.64 1.59
C GLY A 149 9.01 1.36 1.56
N ASP A 150 9.52 1.16 0.38
CA ASP A 150 10.93 0.80 0.14
C ASP A 150 11.89 2.00 0.04
N LEU A 151 11.50 3.16 0.57
CA LEU A 151 12.41 4.31 0.67
C LEU A 151 13.51 4.09 1.71
N PHE A 152 13.14 3.53 2.88
CA PHE A 152 14.04 3.25 3.99
C PHE A 152 13.82 1.85 4.54
N PHE A 153 14.91 1.12 4.69
CA PHE A 153 14.98 -0.09 5.50
C PHE A 153 15.72 0.23 6.81
N ARG A 154 15.68 -0.72 7.75
CA ARG A 154 16.28 -0.52 9.07
C ARG A 154 17.73 -0.05 9.03
N ASP A 155 18.52 -0.58 8.08
CA ASP A 155 19.97 -0.40 8.04
C ASP A 155 20.45 0.17 6.68
N GLN A 156 19.54 0.48 5.73
CA GLN A 156 19.90 0.96 4.40
C GLN A 156 18.78 1.73 3.71
N LEU A 157 19.12 2.48 2.68
CA LEU A 157 18.15 3.06 1.75
C LEU A 157 17.62 1.98 0.78
N GLY A 158 16.44 2.20 0.25
CA GLY A 158 15.89 1.36 -0.81
C GLY A 158 16.76 1.38 -2.07
N HIS A 159 16.73 0.29 -2.81
CA HIS A 159 17.40 0.19 -4.10
C HIS A 159 16.84 1.21 -5.09
N THR A 160 17.72 1.91 -5.81
CA THR A 160 17.35 2.93 -6.80
C THR A 160 17.66 2.50 -8.24
N ASP A 161 18.17 1.30 -8.42
CA ASP A 161 18.66 0.72 -9.66
C ASP A 161 17.81 -0.46 -10.17
N LEU A 162 16.62 -0.59 -9.62
CA LEU A 162 15.64 -1.57 -10.11
C LEU A 162 14.94 -1.05 -11.38
N PRO A 163 14.61 -1.95 -12.33
CA PRO A 163 13.94 -1.58 -13.58
C PRO A 163 12.51 -1.06 -13.38
#